data_250fc48ccfc9da195475a10d92671483
#
_entry.id   250fc48ccfc9da195475a10d92671483
#
_cell.length_a   1.000
_cell.length_b   1.000
_cell.length_c   1.000
_cell.angle_alpha   90.00
_cell.angle_beta   90.00
_cell.angle_gamma   90.00
#
_symmetry.space_group_name_H-M   'P 1'
#
loop_
_entity.id
_entity.type
_entity.pdbx_description
1 polymer ?
#
loop_
_entity_poly.entity_id
_entity_poly.type
_entity_poly.pdbx_seq_one_letter_code
_entity_poly.pdbx_strand_id
1 'polypeptide(L)'
;GSLKIGEDGSYGVSIDLGSGVISSASNAGSHTRLLLIKDTGNAGSNRNFIEFHNNSDSTAGRIEHNGSTTVSYITSSDYRLKENVSYDFDATTRLKQLKPARFNFIEEPNKTVDGFLAHEVSDIVPEAISGEKDELQVWKEGEELPEGVSVGDNKLDENGNTIMQIQGIDQSKLVPLLVKTIQELEARITALEANNL
;
A
#
# COMPACT_ATOMS: atom_id res chain seq x y z
N GLY A 1 17.62 -22.17 6.77
CA GLY A 1 18.32 -22.53 5.53
C GLY A 1 17.55 -22.01 4.31
N SER A 2 18.24 -21.70 3.21
CA SER A 2 17.62 -21.24 1.96
C SER A 2 17.50 -22.39 0.95
N LEU A 3 16.36 -22.51 0.31
CA LEU A 3 16.18 -23.38 -0.85
C LEU A 3 16.47 -22.58 -2.12
N LYS A 4 17.50 -22.95 -2.88
CA LYS A 4 17.81 -22.36 -4.17
C LYS A 4 17.38 -23.30 -5.28
N ILE A 5 16.56 -22.80 -6.21
CA ILE A 5 16.10 -23.53 -7.38
C ILE A 5 16.57 -22.77 -8.62
N GLY A 6 17.54 -23.33 -9.33
CA GLY A 6 18.08 -22.78 -10.58
C GLY A 6 19.31 -23.59 -11.01
N GLU A 7 19.44 -23.87 -12.31
CA GLU A 7 20.45 -24.82 -12.81
C GLU A 7 21.78 -24.20 -13.27
N ASP A 8 21.90 -22.88 -13.46
CA ASP A 8 23.08 -22.31 -14.09
C ASP A 8 23.62 -21.00 -13.48
N GLY A 9 23.14 -20.64 -12.30
CA GLY A 9 23.66 -19.44 -11.60
C GLY A 9 23.17 -18.09 -12.13
N SER A 10 22.39 -18.05 -13.20
CA SER A 10 21.85 -16.82 -13.80
C SER A 10 20.44 -16.47 -13.31
N TYR A 11 19.71 -17.42 -12.77
CA TYR A 11 18.34 -17.25 -12.27
C TYR A 11 18.16 -18.05 -10.99
N GLY A 12 17.63 -17.45 -9.95
CA GLY A 12 17.38 -18.16 -8.71
C GLY A 12 16.15 -17.61 -7.97
N VAL A 13 15.37 -18.52 -7.39
CA VAL A 13 14.42 -18.19 -6.33
C VAL A 13 15.05 -18.65 -5.02
N SER A 14 15.23 -17.76 -4.06
CA SER A 14 15.62 -18.13 -2.71
C SER A 14 14.45 -17.89 -1.76
N ILE A 15 14.16 -18.92 -0.96
CA ILE A 15 13.21 -18.82 0.15
C ILE A 15 14.05 -18.86 1.42
N ASP A 16 14.12 -17.76 2.13
CA ASP A 16 14.74 -17.71 3.45
C ASP A 16 13.67 -17.98 4.49
N LEU A 17 13.75 -19.15 5.11
CA LEU A 17 12.77 -19.57 6.13
C LEU A 17 13.01 -18.91 7.49
N GLY A 18 14.14 -18.26 7.70
CA GLY A 18 14.45 -17.53 8.92
C GLY A 18 13.89 -16.12 8.96
N SER A 19 14.03 -15.39 7.84
CA SER A 19 13.52 -14.01 7.69
C SER A 19 12.12 -13.93 7.06
N GLY A 20 11.58 -15.06 6.54
CA GLY A 20 10.31 -15.09 5.82
C GLY A 20 10.36 -14.40 4.45
N VAL A 21 11.54 -14.14 3.91
CA VAL A 21 11.71 -13.45 2.63
C VAL A 21 11.76 -14.43 1.46
N ILE A 22 10.94 -14.19 0.45
CA ILE A 22 11.06 -14.80 -0.88
C ILE A 22 11.67 -13.76 -1.80
N SER A 23 12.90 -14.00 -2.25
CA SER A 23 13.58 -13.13 -3.19
C SER A 23 13.86 -13.84 -4.51
N SER A 24 13.77 -13.11 -5.61
CA SER A 24 14.23 -13.57 -6.91
C SER A 24 15.08 -12.50 -7.58
N ALA A 25 16.15 -12.91 -8.24
CA ALA A 25 17.03 -12.03 -8.97
C ALA A 25 17.19 -12.50 -10.41
N SER A 26 17.30 -11.57 -11.35
CA SER A 26 17.52 -11.85 -12.77
C SER A 26 18.56 -10.88 -13.32
N ASN A 27 19.54 -11.40 -14.04
CA ASN A 27 20.58 -10.65 -14.76
C ASN A 27 20.21 -10.38 -16.23
N ALA A 28 19.04 -10.79 -16.69
CA ALA A 28 18.63 -10.63 -18.08
C ALA A 28 18.18 -9.18 -18.35
N GLY A 29 18.80 -8.52 -19.29
CA GLY A 29 18.51 -7.15 -19.70
C GLY A 29 17.19 -6.94 -20.43
N SER A 30 16.20 -7.84 -20.32
CA SER A 30 14.92 -7.76 -21.04
C SER A 30 13.81 -8.48 -20.28
N HIS A 31 12.76 -7.75 -19.91
CA HIS A 31 11.41 -8.18 -19.50
C HIS A 31 11.28 -9.53 -18.76
N THR A 32 12.08 -9.74 -17.74
CA THR A 32 11.99 -10.98 -16.94
C THR A 32 10.89 -10.84 -15.90
N ARG A 33 10.01 -11.83 -15.86
CA ARG A 33 9.00 -11.94 -14.80
C ARG A 33 9.67 -12.50 -13.56
N LEU A 34 9.72 -11.72 -12.49
CA LEU A 34 10.23 -12.20 -11.19
C LEU A 34 9.27 -13.18 -10.52
N LEU A 35 7.97 -12.99 -10.71
CA LEU A 35 6.92 -13.86 -10.19
C LEU A 35 5.84 -14.02 -11.26
N LEU A 36 5.53 -15.28 -11.64
CA LEU A 36 4.40 -15.62 -12.47
C LEU A 36 3.47 -16.53 -11.65
N ILE A 37 2.31 -16.00 -11.28
CA ILE A 37 1.23 -16.77 -10.68
C ILE A 37 0.23 -17.06 -11.80
N LYS A 38 0.07 -18.34 -12.16
CA LYS A 38 -0.79 -18.77 -13.25
C LYS A 38 -1.87 -19.70 -12.72
N ASP A 39 -3.13 -19.36 -13.00
CA ASP A 39 -4.24 -20.29 -12.85
C ASP A 39 -4.27 -21.26 -14.04
N THR A 40 -4.24 -22.55 -13.74
CA THR A 40 -4.32 -23.64 -14.72
C THR A 40 -5.65 -24.43 -14.62
N GLY A 41 -6.57 -23.94 -13.77
CA GLY A 41 -7.89 -24.58 -13.59
C GLY A 41 -8.91 -24.17 -14.64
N ASN A 42 -10.11 -24.71 -14.52
CA ASN A 42 -11.23 -24.41 -15.42
C ASN A 42 -11.69 -22.97 -15.27
N ALA A 43 -12.07 -22.33 -16.38
CA ALA A 43 -12.66 -21.00 -16.41
C ALA A 43 -13.93 -20.93 -15.54
N GLY A 44 -14.16 -19.79 -14.90
CA GLY A 44 -15.42 -19.47 -14.23
C GLY A 44 -15.39 -19.46 -12.70
N SER A 45 -14.24 -19.58 -12.06
CA SER A 45 -14.14 -19.43 -10.60
C SER A 45 -13.16 -18.31 -10.23
N ASN A 46 -13.51 -17.49 -9.26
CA ASN A 46 -12.58 -16.58 -8.64
C ASN A 46 -11.46 -17.38 -7.95
N ARG A 47 -10.22 -16.95 -8.14
CA ARG A 47 -9.05 -17.59 -7.55
C ARG A 47 -8.17 -16.56 -6.88
N ASN A 48 -7.79 -16.84 -5.66
CA ASN A 48 -6.86 -16.00 -4.91
C ASN A 48 -5.44 -16.32 -5.37
N PHE A 49 -4.74 -15.29 -5.86
CA PHE A 49 -3.32 -15.39 -6.18
C PHE A 49 -2.45 -15.09 -4.97
N ILE A 50 -2.87 -14.10 -4.16
CA ILE A 50 -2.21 -13.70 -2.93
C ILE A 50 -3.30 -13.43 -1.91
N GLU A 51 -3.21 -14.02 -0.72
CA GLU A 51 -4.05 -13.70 0.42
C GLU A 51 -3.20 -13.09 1.54
N PHE A 52 -3.76 -12.08 2.17
CA PHE A 52 -3.21 -11.44 3.34
C PHE A 52 -4.08 -11.83 4.54
N HIS A 53 -3.47 -12.46 5.54
CA HIS A 53 -4.14 -12.86 6.77
C HIS A 53 -3.66 -11.98 7.92
N ASN A 54 -4.54 -11.77 8.89
CA ASN A 54 -4.18 -11.16 10.16
C ASN A 54 -3.61 -12.22 11.13
N ASN A 55 -3.22 -11.78 12.33
CA ASN A 55 -2.67 -12.65 13.36
C ASN A 55 -3.65 -13.72 13.89
N SER A 56 -4.94 -13.63 13.57
CA SER A 56 -5.99 -14.61 13.91
C SER A 56 -6.34 -15.50 12.73
N ASP A 57 -5.49 -15.56 11.71
CA ASP A 57 -5.67 -16.33 10.48
C ASP A 57 -6.96 -16.01 9.70
N SER A 58 -7.48 -14.79 9.89
CA SER A 58 -8.62 -14.30 9.13
C SER A 58 -8.17 -13.47 7.94
N THR A 59 -8.79 -13.65 6.77
CA THR A 59 -8.47 -12.93 5.56
C THR A 59 -8.71 -11.42 5.73
N ALA A 60 -7.64 -10.63 5.66
CA ALA A 60 -7.68 -9.18 5.68
C ALA A 60 -7.87 -8.59 4.27
N GLY A 61 -7.32 -9.27 3.26
CA GLY A 61 -7.45 -8.87 1.87
C GLY A 61 -6.81 -9.90 0.94
N ARG A 62 -6.99 -9.70 -0.37
CA ARG A 62 -6.44 -10.60 -1.38
C ARG A 62 -6.31 -9.94 -2.75
N ILE A 63 -5.47 -10.53 -3.58
CA ILE A 63 -5.41 -10.28 -5.01
C ILE A 63 -5.99 -11.51 -5.70
N GLU A 64 -7.11 -11.33 -6.39
CA GLU A 64 -7.83 -12.42 -7.03
C GLU A 64 -8.05 -12.16 -8.52
N HIS A 65 -8.23 -13.24 -9.23
CA HIS A 65 -8.60 -13.26 -10.64
C HIS A 65 -10.05 -13.73 -10.76
N ASN A 66 -10.83 -13.06 -11.58
CA ASN A 66 -12.28 -13.31 -11.71
C ASN A 66 -12.64 -14.45 -12.69
N GLY A 67 -11.69 -15.30 -13.04
CA GLY A 67 -11.90 -16.39 -14.01
C GLY A 67 -11.84 -15.98 -15.49
N SER A 68 -11.59 -14.69 -15.81
CA SER A 68 -11.53 -14.16 -17.17
C SER A 68 -10.28 -13.29 -17.39
N THR A 69 -10.44 -11.99 -17.50
CA THR A 69 -9.37 -11.06 -17.93
C THR A 69 -8.98 -10.03 -16.89
N THR A 70 -9.66 -9.96 -15.76
CA THR A 70 -9.45 -8.92 -14.76
C THR A 70 -8.89 -9.45 -13.45
N VAL A 71 -8.12 -8.61 -12.79
CA VAL A 71 -7.61 -8.82 -11.44
C VAL A 71 -8.30 -7.83 -10.52
N SER A 72 -8.72 -8.31 -9.35
CA SER A 72 -9.32 -7.50 -8.30
C SER A 72 -8.41 -7.42 -7.09
N TYR A 73 -8.32 -6.23 -6.51
CA TYR A 73 -7.65 -5.96 -5.23
C TYR A 73 -8.72 -5.79 -4.17
N ILE A 74 -8.87 -6.79 -3.31
CA ILE A 74 -9.97 -6.86 -2.35
C ILE A 74 -9.44 -6.59 -0.95
N THR A 75 -10.10 -5.67 -0.24
CA THR A 75 -9.95 -5.47 1.19
C THR A 75 -11.26 -5.83 1.89
N SER A 76 -11.18 -6.39 3.10
CA SER A 76 -12.36 -6.76 3.87
C SER A 76 -13.20 -5.53 4.20
N SER A 77 -14.51 -5.60 3.93
CA SER A 77 -15.45 -4.51 4.19
C SER A 77 -16.83 -5.02 4.65
N ASP A 78 -16.86 -6.19 5.27
CA ASP A 78 -18.09 -6.76 5.82
C ASP A 78 -18.62 -5.88 6.96
N TYR A 79 -19.95 -5.63 6.97
CA TYR A 79 -20.59 -4.80 7.99
C TYR A 79 -20.45 -5.38 9.41
N ARG A 80 -20.33 -6.70 9.53
CA ARG A 80 -20.15 -7.41 10.80
C ARG A 80 -18.81 -7.15 11.48
N LEU A 81 -17.86 -6.60 10.74
CA LEU A 81 -16.54 -6.19 11.23
C LEU A 81 -16.49 -4.70 11.61
N LYS A 82 -17.63 -4.02 11.59
CA LYS A 82 -17.73 -2.57 11.81
C LYS A 82 -18.69 -2.26 12.93
N GLU A 83 -18.34 -1.28 13.74
CA GLU A 83 -19.18 -0.72 14.78
C GLU A 83 -19.19 0.81 14.71
N ASN A 84 -20.07 1.47 15.44
CA ASN A 84 -20.18 2.93 15.50
C ASN A 84 -20.30 3.59 14.11
N VAL A 85 -21.04 2.96 13.19
CA VAL A 85 -21.20 3.46 11.82
C VAL A 85 -22.00 4.76 11.85
N SER A 86 -21.40 5.84 11.35
CA SER A 86 -22.05 7.13 11.17
C SER A 86 -21.99 7.57 9.71
N TYR A 87 -23.11 8.04 9.18
CA TYR A 87 -23.19 8.67 7.85
C TYR A 87 -23.16 10.18 7.91
N ASP A 88 -23.17 10.75 9.12
CA ASP A 88 -23.12 12.19 9.37
C ASP A 88 -21.71 12.60 9.79
N PHE A 89 -20.91 13.04 8.82
CA PHE A 89 -19.59 13.61 9.03
C PHE A 89 -19.31 14.68 7.99
N ASP A 90 -18.58 15.71 8.37
CA ASP A 90 -18.20 16.83 7.51
C ASP A 90 -17.05 16.44 6.57
N ALA A 91 -17.41 16.06 5.35
CA ALA A 91 -16.46 15.66 4.34
C ALA A 91 -15.88 16.86 3.59
N THR A 92 -16.70 17.85 3.25
CA THR A 92 -16.27 19.00 2.44
C THR A 92 -15.19 19.81 3.14
N THR A 93 -15.31 20.05 4.44
CA THR A 93 -14.29 20.80 5.20
C THR A 93 -12.97 20.03 5.29
N ARG A 94 -13.04 18.70 5.50
CA ARG A 94 -11.84 17.84 5.49
C ARG A 94 -11.18 17.85 4.12
N LEU A 95 -11.95 17.63 3.04
CA LEU A 95 -11.43 17.57 1.69
C LEU A 95 -10.69 18.84 1.28
N LYS A 96 -11.20 20.01 1.67
CA LYS A 96 -10.61 21.32 1.34
C LYS A 96 -9.24 21.54 1.98
N GLN A 97 -8.86 20.77 2.98
CA GLN A 97 -7.55 20.85 3.63
C GLN A 97 -6.49 20.05 2.90
N LEU A 98 -6.91 19.07 2.07
CA LEU A 98 -5.98 18.30 1.23
C LEU A 98 -5.34 19.22 0.19
N LYS A 99 -4.04 19.01 -0.04
CA LYS A 99 -3.22 19.81 -0.95
C LYS A 99 -2.68 18.93 -2.08
N PRO A 100 -3.46 18.74 -3.18
CA PRO A 100 -2.90 18.09 -4.36
C PRO A 100 -1.68 18.85 -4.87
N ALA A 101 -0.61 18.15 -5.13
CA ALA A 101 0.66 18.71 -5.57
C ALA A 101 1.12 18.09 -6.88
N ARG A 102 1.88 18.84 -7.65
CA ARG A 102 2.58 18.36 -8.84
C ARG A 102 4.07 18.34 -8.56
N PHE A 103 4.73 17.21 -8.80
CA PHE A 103 6.14 17.01 -8.48
C PHE A 103 6.81 16.01 -9.41
N ASN A 104 8.14 15.90 -9.28
CA ASN A 104 8.94 14.84 -9.87
C ASN A 104 9.59 14.05 -8.75
N PHE A 105 9.66 12.73 -8.90
CA PHE A 105 10.55 11.95 -8.03
C PHE A 105 12.01 12.28 -8.31
N ILE A 106 12.84 12.32 -7.29
CA ILE A 106 14.27 12.65 -7.41
C ILE A 106 14.97 11.72 -8.41
N GLU A 107 14.61 10.42 -8.40
CA GLU A 107 15.17 9.41 -9.31
C GLU A 107 14.58 9.49 -10.74
N GLU A 108 13.44 10.17 -10.93
CA GLU A 108 12.78 10.36 -12.22
C GLU A 108 12.55 11.87 -12.51
N PRO A 109 13.61 12.70 -12.62
CA PRO A 109 13.49 14.16 -12.68
C PRO A 109 12.75 14.69 -13.92
N ASN A 110 12.63 13.88 -14.96
CA ASN A 110 11.97 14.25 -16.22
C ASN A 110 10.51 13.80 -16.27
N LYS A 111 9.98 13.13 -15.23
CA LYS A 111 8.61 12.63 -15.20
C LYS A 111 7.82 13.33 -14.12
N THR A 112 6.93 14.23 -14.56
CA THR A 112 6.03 14.96 -13.65
C THR A 112 4.79 14.12 -13.36
N VAL A 113 4.37 14.08 -12.08
CA VAL A 113 3.18 13.38 -11.61
C VAL A 113 2.38 14.29 -10.68
N ASP A 114 1.10 14.00 -10.56
CA ASP A 114 0.21 14.64 -9.59
C ASP A 114 -0.04 13.66 -8.43
N GLY A 115 -0.07 14.17 -7.20
CA GLY A 115 -0.26 13.36 -6.02
C GLY A 115 -0.33 14.18 -4.75
N PHE A 116 0.08 13.57 -3.64
CA PHE A 116 0.08 14.19 -2.32
C PHE A 116 1.40 13.95 -1.61
N LEU A 117 1.77 14.84 -0.71
CA LEU A 117 2.81 14.60 0.27
C LEU A 117 2.19 13.91 1.49
N ALA A 118 2.68 12.72 1.85
CA ALA A 118 2.06 11.87 2.87
C ALA A 118 1.85 12.59 4.20
N HIS A 119 2.86 13.33 4.69
CA HIS A 119 2.77 14.07 5.94
C HIS A 119 1.74 15.22 5.92
N GLU A 120 1.37 15.76 4.76
CA GLU A 120 0.32 16.78 4.66
C GLU A 120 -1.09 16.18 4.67
N VAL A 121 -1.19 14.88 4.36
CA VAL A 121 -2.46 14.13 4.40
C VAL A 121 -2.71 13.51 5.77
N SER A 122 -1.65 13.18 6.53
CA SER A 122 -1.73 12.44 7.79
C SER A 122 -2.64 13.10 8.83
N ASP A 123 -2.65 14.43 8.91
CA ASP A 123 -3.49 15.17 9.88
C ASP A 123 -4.98 15.20 9.47
N ILE A 124 -5.27 14.93 8.20
CA ILE A 124 -6.62 15.04 7.63
C ILE A 124 -7.27 13.67 7.45
N VAL A 125 -6.52 12.71 6.92
CA VAL A 125 -6.96 11.33 6.64
C VAL A 125 -5.85 10.37 7.13
N PRO A 126 -5.65 10.22 8.44
CA PRO A 126 -4.56 9.41 9.01
C PRO A 126 -4.63 7.96 8.56
N GLU A 127 -5.83 7.41 8.34
CA GLU A 127 -6.04 6.05 7.85
C GLU A 127 -5.50 5.80 6.43
N ALA A 128 -5.16 6.85 5.69
CA ALA A 128 -4.54 6.75 4.37
C ALA A 128 -3.01 6.65 4.43
N ILE A 129 -2.39 6.89 5.57
CA ILE A 129 -0.94 7.07 5.67
C ILE A 129 -0.30 5.94 6.48
N SER A 130 0.85 5.49 6.05
CA SER A 130 1.75 4.61 6.79
C SER A 130 3.11 5.28 7.00
N GLY A 131 3.68 5.10 8.19
CA GLY A 131 4.92 5.76 8.63
C GLY A 131 4.72 7.21 9.04
N GLU A 132 5.68 7.74 9.78
CA GLU A 132 5.66 9.12 10.29
C GLU A 132 6.62 10.02 9.50
N LYS A 133 6.40 11.33 9.58
CA LYS A 133 7.28 12.31 8.96
C LYS A 133 8.66 12.26 9.62
N ASP A 134 9.70 12.22 8.78
CA ASP A 134 11.11 12.19 9.21
C ASP A 134 11.49 10.97 10.07
N GLU A 135 10.67 9.90 10.03
CA GLU A 135 10.93 8.65 10.74
C GLU A 135 12.20 7.97 10.19
N LEU A 136 12.97 7.37 11.09
CA LEU A 136 14.15 6.60 10.75
C LEU A 136 13.87 5.10 10.93
N GLN A 137 14.53 4.27 10.11
CA GLN A 137 14.50 2.83 10.33
C GLN A 137 15.29 2.48 11.59
N VAL A 138 14.66 1.68 12.44
CA VAL A 138 15.28 1.16 13.67
C VAL A 138 15.31 -0.36 13.66
N TRP A 139 16.23 -0.94 14.42
CA TRP A 139 16.29 -2.37 14.65
C TRP A 139 15.11 -2.81 15.52
N LYS A 140 14.41 -3.86 15.10
CA LYS A 140 13.20 -4.35 15.76
C LYS A 140 13.44 -5.67 16.45
N GLU A 141 12.56 -6.00 17.39
CA GLU A 141 12.56 -7.30 18.05
C GLU A 141 12.35 -8.41 17.01
N GLY A 142 13.17 -9.48 17.12
CA GLY A 142 13.15 -10.62 16.18
C GLY A 142 14.07 -10.46 14.96
N GLU A 143 14.70 -9.29 14.75
CA GLU A 143 15.74 -9.13 13.74
C GLU A 143 17.09 -9.63 14.25
N GLU A 144 17.95 -10.12 13.35
CA GLU A 144 19.32 -10.50 13.67
C GLU A 144 20.16 -9.22 13.83
N LEU A 145 20.55 -8.93 15.08
CA LEU A 145 21.25 -7.70 15.41
C LEU A 145 22.76 -7.84 15.17
N PRO A 146 23.42 -6.87 14.54
CA PRO A 146 24.87 -6.81 14.50
C PRO A 146 25.50 -6.67 15.87
N GLU A 147 26.79 -7.00 15.99
CA GLU A 147 27.53 -6.86 17.24
C GLU A 147 27.51 -5.41 17.74
N GLY A 148 27.14 -5.22 19.00
CA GLY A 148 27.05 -3.91 19.65
C GLY A 148 25.82 -3.09 19.33
N VAL A 149 24.85 -3.63 18.59
CA VAL A 149 23.58 -2.99 18.24
C VAL A 149 22.44 -3.52 19.12
N SER A 150 21.55 -2.65 19.53
CA SER A 150 20.36 -2.96 20.32
C SER A 150 19.06 -2.70 19.56
N VAL A 151 17.99 -3.36 20.00
CA VAL A 151 16.62 -3.02 19.52
C VAL A 151 16.32 -1.56 19.83
N GLY A 152 15.83 -0.82 18.82
CA GLY A 152 15.57 0.61 18.89
C GLY A 152 16.70 1.50 18.37
N ASP A 153 17.90 0.96 18.17
CA ASP A 153 18.98 1.71 17.51
C ASP A 153 18.67 1.97 16.04
N ASN A 154 19.12 3.11 15.52
CA ASN A 154 18.93 3.44 14.11
C ASN A 154 19.70 2.48 13.20
N LYS A 155 19.05 2.06 12.11
CA LYS A 155 19.74 1.36 11.03
C LYS A 155 20.61 2.33 10.24
N LEU A 156 21.79 1.89 9.88
CA LEU A 156 22.76 2.69 9.12
C LEU A 156 23.00 2.07 7.75
N ASP A 157 23.25 2.94 6.76
CA ASP A 157 23.71 2.54 5.43
C ASP A 157 25.20 2.15 5.44
N GLU A 158 25.74 1.75 4.29
CA GLU A 158 27.14 1.37 4.11
C GLU A 158 28.13 2.50 4.45
N ASN A 159 27.67 3.75 4.45
CA ASN A 159 28.48 4.95 4.74
C ASN A 159 28.30 5.42 6.20
N GLY A 160 27.49 4.73 7.00
CA GLY A 160 27.21 5.07 8.39
C GLY A 160 26.13 6.13 8.58
N ASN A 161 25.36 6.47 7.55
CA ASN A 161 24.24 7.40 7.67
C ASN A 161 22.97 6.65 8.09
N THR A 162 22.08 7.33 8.82
CA THR A 162 20.77 6.81 9.17
C THR A 162 19.90 6.58 7.95
N ILE A 163 19.16 5.47 7.94
CA ILE A 163 18.24 5.11 6.85
C ILE A 163 16.87 5.69 7.16
N MET A 164 16.31 6.45 6.21
CA MET A 164 14.95 7.00 6.34
C MET A 164 13.89 5.89 6.21
N GLN A 165 12.87 5.97 7.05
CA GLN A 165 11.63 5.22 6.88
C GLN A 165 10.71 6.02 5.94
N ILE A 166 10.47 5.46 4.75
CA ILE A 166 9.65 6.16 3.74
C ILE A 166 8.17 6.05 4.10
N GLN A 167 7.49 7.18 4.09
CA GLN A 167 6.03 7.21 4.24
C GLN A 167 5.32 6.67 3.00
N GLY A 168 4.19 5.98 3.23
CA GLY A 168 3.29 5.53 2.16
C GLY A 168 1.92 6.19 2.24
N ILE A 169 1.23 6.23 1.10
CA ILE A 169 -0.16 6.68 1.00
C ILE A 169 -1.04 5.66 0.28
N ASP A 170 -2.13 5.26 0.93
CA ASP A 170 -3.22 4.50 0.30
C ASP A 170 -4.31 5.47 -0.16
N GLN A 171 -4.25 5.89 -1.41
CA GLN A 171 -5.20 6.83 -1.98
C GLN A 171 -6.65 6.29 -2.02
N SER A 172 -6.86 4.99 -1.91
CA SER A 172 -8.21 4.41 -1.85
C SER A 172 -9.01 4.88 -0.64
N LYS A 173 -8.33 5.26 0.45
CA LYS A 173 -8.95 5.82 1.67
C LYS A 173 -9.53 7.22 1.47
N LEU A 174 -9.13 7.91 0.41
CA LEU A 174 -9.69 9.21 0.05
C LEU A 174 -11.05 9.08 -0.67
N VAL A 175 -11.37 7.92 -1.24
CA VAL A 175 -12.60 7.70 -2.03
C VAL A 175 -13.87 7.98 -1.23
N PRO A 176 -14.07 7.47 0.02
CA PRO A 176 -15.27 7.78 0.80
C PRO A 176 -15.44 9.28 1.08
N LEU A 177 -14.33 9.99 1.34
CA LEU A 177 -14.33 11.43 1.55
C LEU A 177 -14.75 12.18 0.28
N LEU A 178 -14.24 11.79 -0.88
CA LEU A 178 -14.62 12.35 -2.18
C LEU A 178 -16.10 12.11 -2.47
N VAL A 179 -16.60 10.89 -2.29
CA VAL A 179 -18.01 10.55 -2.53
C VAL A 179 -18.95 11.39 -1.63
N LYS A 180 -18.66 11.47 -0.34
CA LYS A 180 -19.47 12.27 0.58
C LYS A 180 -19.43 13.75 0.23
N THR A 181 -18.27 14.30 -0.14
CA THR A 181 -18.13 15.70 -0.58
C THR A 181 -18.97 15.98 -1.82
N ILE A 182 -18.97 15.07 -2.80
CA ILE A 182 -19.81 15.20 -4.01
C ILE A 182 -21.28 15.25 -3.64
N GLN A 183 -21.75 14.37 -2.73
CA GLN A 183 -23.13 14.35 -2.25
C GLN A 183 -23.50 15.66 -1.54
N GLU A 184 -22.62 16.21 -0.70
CA GLU A 184 -22.84 17.49 -0.02
C GLU A 184 -22.89 18.67 -1.01
N LEU A 185 -22.04 18.66 -2.04
CA LEU A 185 -22.03 19.70 -3.07
C LEU A 185 -23.30 19.61 -3.94
N GLU A 186 -23.73 18.42 -4.33
CA GLU A 186 -24.94 18.19 -5.10
C GLU A 186 -26.18 18.70 -4.35
N ALA A 187 -26.30 18.37 -3.05
CA ALA A 187 -27.38 18.87 -2.23
C ALA A 187 -27.37 20.42 -2.12
N ARG A 188 -26.20 21.05 -2.03
CA ARG A 188 -26.09 22.52 -2.01
C ARG A 188 -26.48 23.16 -3.34
N ILE A 189 -26.09 22.53 -4.46
CA ILE A 189 -26.47 23.01 -5.81
C ILE A 189 -27.99 22.94 -5.95
N THR A 190 -28.63 21.81 -5.62
CA THR A 190 -30.07 21.65 -5.67
C THR A 190 -30.81 22.72 -4.85
N ALA A 191 -30.31 23.01 -3.63
CA ALA A 191 -30.90 24.03 -2.78
C ALA A 191 -30.76 25.45 -3.38
N LEU A 192 -29.63 25.76 -4.03
CA LEU A 192 -29.44 27.05 -4.71
C LEU A 192 -30.36 27.21 -5.93
N GLU A 193 -30.52 26.15 -6.72
CA GLU A 193 -31.42 26.13 -7.88
C GLU A 193 -32.87 26.35 -7.46
N ALA A 194 -33.32 25.68 -6.40
CA ALA A 194 -34.67 25.84 -5.86
C ALA A 194 -34.97 27.25 -5.33
N ASN A 195 -33.96 27.97 -4.84
CA ASN A 195 -34.09 29.35 -4.37
C ASN A 195 -34.04 30.41 -5.49
N ASN A 196 -33.73 30.02 -6.73
CA ASN A 196 -33.67 30.90 -7.88
C ASN A 196 -34.87 30.78 -8.82
N LEU A 197 -35.87 29.96 -8.44
CA LEU A 197 -37.19 29.79 -9.09
C LEU A 197 -38.25 30.58 -8.36
#